data_f95e967f7b51fd40f998d9a7911d1633
#
_entry.id   f95e967f7b51fd40f998d9a7911d1633
#
_cell.length_a   1.000
_cell.length_b   1.000
_cell.length_c   1.000
_cell.angle_alpha   90.00
_cell.angle_beta   90.00
_cell.angle_gamma   90.00
#
_symmetry.space_group_name_H-M   'P 1'
#
loop_
_entity.id
_entity.type
_entity.pdbx_description
1 polymer ?
#
loop_
_entity_poly.entity_id
_entity_poly.type
_entity_poly.pdbx_seq_one_letter_code
_entity_poly.pdbx_strand_id
1 'polypeptide(L)'
;MSSGSIVQVIGAVVDVEFTRESMPKVFDALTVDNTDITLEVQQQLGDGVVRTIALGSTDGLKRGIAVTGTGAAISVPVGEKTLGRVMDVLGRPIDEAGPIGAEKLMPIHRKPPSYEDQAGGNDILETGIKVIDLIMPIAKGGKVGLFGGAGVGKTVTLMELIRNIAIEHSGYSVFAGVGERTREGNDFYHEMKEAEVLDKVALVYGQMNEPPGNRLRVALTGLTMAEEFRDEGRDVLMFIDNIYRYTLAGTEVSALLGRMPSAVGYQPTLALEMGLLQERITTTKTGSITSFQAVYVPADDLTDPSPATTFAHLDATLVQIGRAHV
;
A
#
# COMPACT_ATOMS: atom_id res chain seq x y z
N MET A 1 -7.42 7.25 -27.10
CA MET A 1 -6.19 7.22 -26.29
C MET A 1 -5.47 8.52 -26.54
N SER A 2 -5.06 9.23 -25.51
CA SER A 2 -4.28 10.46 -25.63
C SER A 2 -2.82 10.11 -25.91
N SER A 3 -2.18 10.81 -26.83
CA SER A 3 -0.76 10.62 -27.14
C SER A 3 0.01 11.88 -26.73
N GLY A 4 1.09 11.69 -26.03
CA GLY A 4 2.00 12.74 -25.57
C GLY A 4 3.46 12.38 -25.80
N SER A 5 4.36 13.24 -25.36
CA SER A 5 5.80 12.99 -25.43
C SER A 5 6.51 13.50 -24.18
N ILE A 6 7.57 12.79 -23.77
CA ILE A 6 8.40 13.20 -22.63
C ILE A 6 9.13 14.51 -22.96
N VAL A 7 8.96 15.52 -22.10
CA VAL A 7 9.67 16.79 -22.23
C VAL A 7 10.78 16.96 -21.21
N GLN A 8 10.67 16.31 -20.03
CA GLN A 8 11.68 16.39 -19.00
C GLN A 8 11.65 15.14 -18.11
N VAL A 9 12.80 14.70 -17.61
CA VAL A 9 12.97 13.62 -16.62
C VAL A 9 13.83 14.16 -15.47
N ILE A 10 13.29 14.08 -14.24
CA ILE A 10 13.96 14.51 -13.00
C ILE A 10 13.84 13.39 -11.98
N GLY A 11 14.82 12.48 -11.95
CA GLY A 11 14.72 11.28 -11.10
C GLY A 11 13.44 10.49 -11.42
N ALA A 12 12.63 10.24 -10.40
CA ALA A 12 11.36 9.51 -10.57
C ALA A 12 10.20 10.39 -11.09
N VAL A 13 10.43 11.67 -11.36
CA VAL A 13 9.41 12.57 -11.92
C VAL A 13 9.66 12.75 -13.40
N VAL A 14 8.59 12.63 -14.20
CA VAL A 14 8.63 12.76 -15.65
C VAL A 14 7.55 13.75 -16.06
N ASP A 15 7.95 14.80 -16.80
CA ASP A 15 7.02 15.75 -17.38
C ASP A 15 6.70 15.34 -18.82
N VAL A 16 5.41 15.26 -19.12
CA VAL A 16 4.89 14.81 -20.42
C VAL A 16 4.00 15.89 -21.02
N GLU A 17 4.21 16.22 -22.29
CA GLU A 17 3.41 17.18 -23.04
C GLU A 17 2.32 16.45 -23.84
N PHE A 18 1.10 16.94 -23.73
CA PHE A 18 -0.08 16.52 -24.47
C PHE A 18 -0.72 17.70 -25.22
N THR A 19 -1.56 17.40 -26.19
CA THR A 19 -2.42 18.42 -26.75
C THR A 19 -3.49 18.86 -25.75
N ARG A 20 -3.92 20.10 -25.79
CA ARG A 20 -4.93 20.65 -24.84
C ARG A 20 -6.21 19.85 -24.79
N GLU A 21 -6.60 19.25 -25.91
CA GLU A 21 -7.84 18.47 -26.04
C GLU A 21 -7.72 17.05 -25.47
N SER A 22 -6.49 16.55 -25.29
CA SER A 22 -6.21 15.19 -24.87
C SER A 22 -5.50 15.08 -23.51
N MET A 23 -5.59 16.14 -22.70
CA MET A 23 -4.96 16.20 -21.36
C MET A 23 -5.47 15.08 -20.45
N PRO A 24 -4.58 14.24 -19.90
CA PRO A 24 -4.97 13.25 -18.90
C PRO A 24 -5.35 13.92 -17.58
N LYS A 25 -6.20 13.24 -16.82
CA LYS A 25 -6.61 13.68 -15.47
C LYS A 25 -5.55 13.31 -14.43
N VAL A 26 -5.61 13.97 -13.29
CA VAL A 26 -4.81 13.57 -12.12
C VAL A 26 -5.15 12.14 -11.73
N PHE A 27 -4.13 11.35 -11.44
CA PHE A 27 -4.12 9.91 -11.19
C PHE A 27 -4.35 9.01 -12.41
N ASP A 28 -4.52 9.55 -13.61
CA ASP A 28 -4.53 8.70 -14.79
C ASP A 28 -3.17 8.01 -14.97
N ALA A 29 -3.22 6.76 -15.41
CA ALA A 29 -2.05 5.98 -15.77
C ALA A 29 -1.62 6.28 -17.21
N LEU A 30 -0.33 6.43 -17.42
CA LEU A 30 0.27 6.60 -18.74
C LEU A 30 1.30 5.48 -18.96
N THR A 31 1.38 4.96 -20.17
CA THR A 31 2.39 3.98 -20.57
C THR A 31 3.44 4.65 -21.45
N VAL A 32 4.71 4.38 -21.17
CA VAL A 32 5.82 4.88 -21.99
C VAL A 32 6.10 3.86 -23.08
N ASP A 33 6.05 4.30 -24.33
CA ASP A 33 6.18 3.41 -25.48
C ASP A 33 7.55 2.71 -25.50
N ASN A 34 7.55 1.43 -25.89
CA ASN A 34 8.71 0.53 -25.93
C ASN A 34 9.41 0.31 -24.56
N THR A 35 8.68 0.52 -23.48
CA THR A 35 9.17 0.23 -22.11
C THR A 35 8.06 -0.39 -21.28
N ASP A 36 8.41 -0.98 -20.13
CA ASP A 36 7.43 -1.48 -19.14
C ASP A 36 7.08 -0.44 -18.07
N ILE A 37 7.45 0.83 -18.30
CA ILE A 37 7.29 1.90 -17.33
C ILE A 37 5.87 2.46 -17.40
N THR A 38 5.22 2.49 -16.26
CA THR A 38 3.95 3.18 -16.05
C THR A 38 4.20 4.48 -15.30
N LEU A 39 3.59 5.56 -15.76
CA LEU A 39 3.62 6.86 -15.11
C LEU A 39 2.24 7.16 -14.54
N GLU A 40 2.18 7.83 -13.40
CA GLU A 40 0.94 8.32 -12.81
C GLU A 40 0.93 9.84 -12.79
N VAL A 41 -0.13 10.45 -13.34
CA VAL A 41 -0.28 11.91 -13.37
C VAL A 41 -0.49 12.47 -11.97
N GLN A 42 0.35 13.41 -11.54
CA GLN A 42 0.27 14.07 -10.24
C GLN A 42 -0.25 15.51 -10.32
N GLN A 43 0.13 16.22 -11.36
CA GLN A 43 -0.19 17.64 -11.53
C GLN A 43 -0.34 17.98 -13.00
N GLN A 44 -1.19 18.95 -13.28
CA GLN A 44 -1.22 19.66 -14.55
C GLN A 44 -0.48 20.99 -14.37
N LEU A 45 0.60 21.21 -15.14
CA LEU A 45 1.44 22.39 -15.01
C LEU A 45 0.97 23.57 -15.87
N GLY A 46 0.01 23.34 -16.75
CA GLY A 46 -0.40 24.29 -17.78
C GLY A 46 0.29 24.02 -19.13
N ASP A 47 -0.12 24.73 -20.16
CA ASP A 47 0.43 24.65 -21.53
C ASP A 47 0.53 23.25 -22.13
N GLY A 48 -0.37 22.34 -21.73
CA GLY A 48 -0.38 20.96 -22.21
C GLY A 48 0.57 20.02 -21.47
N VAL A 49 1.30 20.50 -20.45
CA VAL A 49 2.26 19.68 -19.70
C VAL A 49 1.64 19.11 -18.42
N VAL A 50 1.84 17.81 -18.22
CA VAL A 50 1.51 17.12 -16.97
C VAL A 50 2.78 16.62 -16.30
N ARG A 51 2.82 16.71 -14.99
CA ARG A 51 3.87 16.15 -14.15
C ARG A 51 3.44 14.82 -13.58
N THR A 52 4.27 13.80 -13.77
CA THR A 52 3.98 12.43 -13.39
C THR A 52 5.05 11.86 -12.46
N ILE A 53 4.69 10.82 -11.72
CA ILE A 53 5.65 9.95 -11.02
C ILE A 53 5.77 8.62 -11.76
N ALA A 54 7.00 8.10 -11.84
CA ALA A 54 7.26 6.81 -12.46
C ALA A 54 7.05 5.68 -11.44
N LEU A 55 6.41 4.61 -11.88
CA LEU A 55 6.27 3.34 -11.19
C LEU A 55 7.23 2.31 -11.82
N GLY A 56 8.49 2.62 -11.79
CA GLY A 56 9.58 1.85 -12.36
C GLY A 56 10.82 2.73 -12.52
N SER A 57 11.98 2.12 -12.85
CA SER A 57 13.19 2.89 -13.09
C SER A 57 13.04 3.79 -14.31
N THR A 58 13.45 5.04 -14.16
CA THR A 58 13.48 6.02 -15.25
C THR A 58 14.78 5.99 -16.05
N ASP A 59 15.67 5.05 -15.75
CA ASP A 59 16.94 4.88 -16.44
C ASP A 59 16.72 4.64 -17.93
N GLY A 60 17.42 5.40 -18.77
CA GLY A 60 17.31 5.29 -20.22
C GLY A 60 16.16 6.08 -20.84
N LEU A 61 15.26 6.70 -20.07
CA LEU A 61 14.25 7.59 -20.60
C LEU A 61 14.89 8.86 -21.17
N LYS A 62 14.38 9.29 -22.32
CA LYS A 62 14.85 10.47 -23.07
C LYS A 62 13.68 11.36 -23.45
N ARG A 63 13.98 12.64 -23.68
CA ARG A 63 13.01 13.57 -24.27
C ARG A 63 12.57 13.07 -25.65
N GLY A 64 11.29 13.27 -25.94
CA GLY A 64 10.69 12.89 -27.22
C GLY A 64 10.19 11.45 -27.28
N ILE A 65 10.41 10.62 -26.27
CA ILE A 65 9.77 9.30 -26.22
C ILE A 65 8.25 9.48 -26.12
N ALA A 66 7.52 8.74 -26.94
CA ALA A 66 6.07 8.79 -26.96
C ALA A 66 5.48 8.16 -25.68
N VAL A 67 4.39 8.75 -25.22
CA VAL A 67 3.65 8.31 -24.03
C VAL A 67 2.17 8.22 -24.37
N THR A 68 1.56 7.11 -24.05
CA THR A 68 0.14 6.86 -24.32
C THR A 68 -0.66 6.92 -23.02
N GLY A 69 -1.70 7.76 -23.00
CA GLY A 69 -2.63 7.83 -21.87
C GLY A 69 -3.66 6.70 -21.93
N THR A 70 -3.83 5.99 -20.84
CA THR A 70 -4.81 4.89 -20.72
C THR A 70 -6.25 5.41 -20.60
N GLY A 71 -6.43 6.66 -20.16
CA GLY A 71 -7.73 7.27 -19.87
C GLY A 71 -8.37 6.76 -18.57
N ALA A 72 -7.62 6.03 -17.74
CA ALA A 72 -8.06 5.49 -16.47
C ALA A 72 -6.93 5.54 -15.44
N ALA A 73 -7.29 5.51 -14.17
CA ALA A 73 -6.32 5.34 -13.08
C ALA A 73 -5.67 3.95 -13.12
N ILE A 74 -4.53 3.82 -12.42
CA ILE A 74 -3.87 2.52 -12.23
C ILE A 74 -4.88 1.54 -11.66
N SER A 75 -5.06 0.42 -12.36
CA SER A 75 -5.96 -0.65 -11.95
C SER A 75 -5.18 -1.95 -11.78
N VAL A 76 -5.50 -2.68 -10.73
CA VAL A 76 -4.80 -3.89 -10.31
C VAL A 76 -5.75 -5.08 -10.25
N PRO A 77 -5.25 -6.31 -10.44
CA PRO A 77 -6.05 -7.51 -10.34
C PRO A 77 -6.57 -7.70 -8.91
N VAL A 78 -7.80 -8.17 -8.80
CA VAL A 78 -8.46 -8.45 -7.52
C VAL A 78 -9.18 -9.81 -7.56
N GLY A 79 -9.59 -10.30 -6.39
CA GLY A 79 -10.32 -11.55 -6.24
C GLY A 79 -9.44 -12.75 -5.92
N GLU A 80 -10.04 -13.93 -5.80
CA GLU A 80 -9.41 -15.16 -5.27
C GLU A 80 -8.15 -15.59 -6.03
N LYS A 81 -8.03 -15.26 -7.33
CA LYS A 81 -6.83 -15.59 -8.13
C LYS A 81 -5.56 -14.84 -7.73
N THR A 82 -5.69 -13.83 -6.86
CA THR A 82 -4.54 -13.13 -6.28
C THR A 82 -3.97 -13.83 -5.05
N LEU A 83 -4.72 -14.77 -4.47
CA LEU A 83 -4.28 -15.54 -3.31
C LEU A 83 -3.14 -16.50 -3.68
N GLY A 84 -2.19 -16.65 -2.80
CA GLY A 84 -1.00 -17.43 -3.01
C GLY A 84 0.05 -16.79 -3.92
N ARG A 85 -0.21 -15.57 -4.42
CA ARG A 85 0.62 -14.89 -5.40
C ARG A 85 1.39 -13.73 -4.80
N VAL A 86 2.56 -13.48 -5.38
CA VAL A 86 3.40 -12.31 -5.06
C VAL A 86 3.39 -11.35 -6.24
N MET A 87 3.02 -10.11 -5.97
CA MET A 87 2.79 -9.08 -6.99
C MET A 87 3.58 -7.81 -6.71
N ASP A 88 3.85 -7.06 -7.77
CA ASP A 88 4.38 -5.70 -7.69
C ASP A 88 3.26 -4.66 -7.44
N VAL A 89 3.62 -3.39 -7.41
CA VAL A 89 2.70 -2.26 -7.21
C VAL A 89 1.61 -2.16 -8.29
N LEU A 90 1.85 -2.66 -9.48
CA LEU A 90 0.89 -2.69 -10.61
C LEU A 90 0.07 -3.99 -10.64
N GLY A 91 0.25 -4.87 -9.64
CA GLY A 91 -0.40 -6.17 -9.60
C GLY A 91 0.17 -7.19 -10.59
N ARG A 92 1.38 -6.98 -11.11
CA ARG A 92 2.08 -7.94 -11.95
C ARG A 92 2.72 -9.02 -11.09
N PRO A 93 2.67 -10.31 -11.49
CA PRO A 93 3.29 -11.37 -10.72
C PRO A 93 4.83 -11.25 -10.76
N ILE A 94 5.45 -11.43 -9.59
CA ILE A 94 6.92 -11.47 -9.43
C ILE A 94 7.40 -12.80 -8.85
N ASP A 95 6.50 -13.78 -8.75
CA ASP A 95 6.71 -15.11 -8.16
C ASP A 95 7.05 -16.19 -9.20
N GLU A 96 7.26 -15.81 -10.47
CA GLU A 96 7.53 -16.73 -11.59
C GLU A 96 6.46 -17.82 -11.82
N ALA A 97 5.30 -17.71 -11.15
CA ALA A 97 4.21 -18.69 -11.26
C ALA A 97 3.25 -18.42 -12.44
N GLY A 98 3.66 -17.59 -13.39
CA GLY A 98 2.86 -17.24 -14.57
C GLY A 98 1.82 -16.15 -14.30
N PRO A 99 0.98 -15.79 -15.30
CA PRO A 99 0.01 -14.72 -15.18
C PRO A 99 -1.05 -15.01 -14.10
N ILE A 100 -1.52 -13.98 -13.40
CA ILE A 100 -2.55 -14.12 -12.34
C ILE A 100 -3.89 -14.57 -12.91
N GLY A 101 -4.22 -14.13 -14.13
CA GLY A 101 -5.47 -14.51 -14.81
C GLY A 101 -6.72 -14.02 -14.07
N ALA A 102 -6.64 -12.91 -13.35
CA ALA A 102 -7.78 -12.30 -12.69
C ALA A 102 -8.78 -11.78 -13.74
N GLU A 103 -10.07 -11.96 -13.45
CA GLU A 103 -11.16 -11.52 -14.34
C GLU A 103 -11.52 -10.05 -14.14
N LYS A 104 -11.20 -9.51 -12.96
CA LYS A 104 -11.57 -8.17 -12.55
C LYS A 104 -10.34 -7.34 -12.23
N LEU A 105 -10.34 -6.10 -12.71
CA LEU A 105 -9.36 -5.09 -12.36
C LEU A 105 -10.06 -3.95 -11.63
N MET A 106 -9.46 -3.44 -10.56
CA MET A 106 -10.00 -2.34 -9.77
C MET A 106 -8.97 -1.21 -9.64
N PRO A 107 -9.42 0.06 -9.72
CA PRO A 107 -8.53 1.20 -9.58
C PRO A 107 -8.02 1.32 -8.14
N ILE A 108 -6.74 1.66 -7.97
CA ILE A 108 -6.14 1.84 -6.64
C ILE A 108 -6.62 3.13 -5.94
N HIS A 109 -7.02 4.13 -6.71
CA HIS A 109 -7.60 5.38 -6.18
C HIS A 109 -9.12 5.24 -6.08
N ARG A 110 -9.57 4.81 -4.92
CA ARG A 110 -10.99 4.67 -4.59
C ARG A 110 -11.35 5.62 -3.45
N LYS A 111 -12.61 6.01 -3.41
CA LYS A 111 -13.17 6.72 -2.27
C LYS A 111 -13.41 5.75 -1.10
N PRO A 112 -13.30 6.21 0.15
CA PRO A 112 -13.74 5.41 1.28
C PRO A 112 -15.23 5.07 1.16
N PRO A 113 -15.70 3.99 1.82
CA PRO A 113 -17.11 3.64 1.88
C PRO A 113 -17.96 4.82 2.37
N SER A 114 -19.18 4.93 1.85
CA SER A 114 -20.10 5.98 2.27
C SER A 114 -20.48 5.81 3.74
N TYR A 115 -20.91 6.88 4.39
CA TYR A 115 -21.37 6.80 5.78
C TYR A 115 -22.51 5.78 5.97
N GLU A 116 -23.38 5.64 4.97
CA GLU A 116 -24.49 4.69 5.00
C GLU A 116 -24.04 3.23 4.87
N ASP A 117 -22.92 2.97 4.20
CA ASP A 117 -22.37 1.63 3.99
C ASP A 117 -21.53 1.15 5.17
N GLN A 118 -21.06 2.06 6.01
CA GLN A 118 -20.29 1.72 7.20
C GLN A 118 -21.18 1.05 8.24
N ALA A 119 -20.68 -0.02 8.83
CA ALA A 119 -21.32 -0.71 9.95
C ALA A 119 -20.56 -0.37 11.22
N GLY A 120 -21.29 0.03 12.27
CA GLY A 120 -20.76 0.06 13.62
C GLY A 120 -20.88 -1.35 14.20
N GLY A 121 -19.78 -1.95 14.59
CA GLY A 121 -19.77 -3.27 15.25
C GLY A 121 -18.83 -3.22 16.45
N ASN A 122 -19.24 -3.88 17.54
CA ASN A 122 -18.37 -4.11 18.70
C ASN A 122 -17.87 -5.58 18.72
N ASP A 123 -17.94 -6.25 17.58
CA ASP A 123 -17.48 -7.62 17.48
C ASP A 123 -15.97 -7.69 17.66
N ILE A 124 -15.53 -8.54 18.54
CA ILE A 124 -14.11 -8.74 18.82
C ILE A 124 -13.54 -9.72 17.80
N LEU A 125 -12.37 -9.39 17.28
CA LEU A 125 -11.56 -10.30 16.49
C LEU A 125 -10.74 -11.18 17.45
N GLU A 126 -11.05 -12.45 17.52
CA GLU A 126 -10.24 -13.41 18.27
C GLU A 126 -8.96 -13.71 17.49
N THR A 127 -7.82 -13.25 18.01
CA THR A 127 -6.52 -13.38 17.33
C THR A 127 -5.83 -14.69 17.62
N GLY A 128 -6.26 -15.42 18.66
CA GLY A 128 -5.62 -16.61 19.18
C GLY A 128 -4.32 -16.35 19.97
N ILE A 129 -3.91 -15.08 20.07
CA ILE A 129 -2.76 -14.66 20.86
C ILE A 129 -3.28 -14.19 22.23
N LYS A 130 -3.12 -15.02 23.25
CA LYS A 130 -3.73 -14.82 24.58
C LYS A 130 -3.51 -13.43 25.17
N VAL A 131 -2.31 -12.87 25.01
CA VAL A 131 -2.01 -11.54 25.58
C VAL A 131 -2.76 -10.44 24.84
N ILE A 132 -2.97 -10.57 23.55
CA ILE A 132 -3.75 -9.60 22.75
C ILE A 132 -5.21 -9.72 23.14
N ASP A 133 -5.76 -10.91 23.04
CA ASP A 133 -7.21 -11.14 23.25
C ASP A 133 -7.65 -10.79 24.68
N LEU A 134 -6.77 -10.97 25.68
CA LEU A 134 -7.08 -10.68 27.07
C LEU A 134 -6.87 -9.23 27.49
N ILE A 135 -5.77 -8.59 27.02
CA ILE A 135 -5.34 -7.28 27.52
C ILE A 135 -5.71 -6.16 26.56
N MET A 136 -5.72 -6.44 25.25
CA MET A 136 -5.97 -5.47 24.21
C MET A 136 -6.87 -6.09 23.12
N PRO A 137 -8.12 -6.47 23.45
CA PRO A 137 -9.02 -7.04 22.47
C PRO A 137 -9.20 -6.10 21.28
N ILE A 138 -9.14 -6.66 20.09
CA ILE A 138 -9.21 -5.91 18.82
C ILE A 138 -10.62 -6.02 18.27
N ALA A 139 -11.21 -4.87 17.94
CA ALA A 139 -12.49 -4.85 17.24
C ALA A 139 -12.32 -5.26 15.76
N LYS A 140 -13.27 -5.99 15.20
CA LYS A 140 -13.33 -6.23 13.76
C LYS A 140 -13.44 -4.90 13.02
N GLY A 141 -12.65 -4.75 11.95
CA GLY A 141 -12.54 -3.48 11.21
C GLY A 141 -11.66 -2.44 11.89
N GLY A 142 -11.05 -2.76 13.03
CA GLY A 142 -10.14 -1.89 13.75
C GLY A 142 -8.76 -1.77 13.09
N LYS A 143 -8.08 -0.68 13.39
CA LYS A 143 -6.73 -0.38 12.93
C LYS A 143 -5.76 -0.51 14.09
N VAL A 144 -4.83 -1.45 14.00
CA VAL A 144 -3.86 -1.76 15.05
C VAL A 144 -2.46 -1.35 14.62
N GLY A 145 -1.81 -0.52 15.41
CA GLY A 145 -0.40 -0.19 15.21
C GLY A 145 0.52 -1.11 16.00
N LEU A 146 1.48 -1.74 15.32
CA LEU A 146 2.55 -2.53 15.92
C LEU A 146 3.83 -1.67 15.96
N PHE A 147 4.13 -1.15 17.13
CA PHE A 147 5.31 -0.33 17.36
C PHE A 147 6.46 -1.18 17.88
N GLY A 148 7.66 -0.84 17.48
CA GLY A 148 8.87 -1.49 17.99
C GLY A 148 10.06 -1.35 17.06
N GLY A 149 11.24 -1.51 17.63
CA GLY A 149 12.51 -1.50 16.92
C GLY A 149 12.66 -2.69 15.96
N ALA A 150 13.81 -2.78 15.30
CA ALA A 150 14.15 -3.94 14.48
C ALA A 150 14.37 -5.19 15.36
N GLY A 151 13.95 -6.36 14.89
CA GLY A 151 14.24 -7.64 15.54
C GLY A 151 13.44 -7.94 16.82
N VAL A 152 12.39 -7.17 17.14
CA VAL A 152 11.55 -7.41 18.34
C VAL A 152 10.46 -8.46 18.15
N GLY A 153 10.41 -9.11 16.99
CA GLY A 153 9.45 -10.19 16.71
C GLY A 153 8.14 -9.75 16.04
N LYS A 154 8.10 -8.55 15.42
CA LYS A 154 6.91 -8.10 14.67
C LYS A 154 6.48 -9.11 13.61
N THR A 155 7.41 -9.56 12.77
CA THR A 155 7.14 -10.54 11.71
C THR A 155 6.57 -11.85 12.27
N VAL A 156 7.10 -12.36 13.37
CA VAL A 156 6.59 -13.58 14.03
C VAL A 156 5.15 -13.38 14.50
N THR A 157 4.84 -12.22 15.08
CA THR A 157 3.48 -11.88 15.50
C THR A 157 2.52 -11.81 14.31
N LEU A 158 2.97 -11.19 13.21
CA LEU A 158 2.18 -11.10 11.97
C LEU A 158 1.90 -12.50 11.39
N MET A 159 2.91 -13.37 11.34
CA MET A 159 2.77 -14.76 10.89
C MET A 159 1.74 -15.54 11.70
N GLU A 160 1.81 -15.41 13.03
CA GLU A 160 0.86 -16.09 13.91
C GLU A 160 -0.57 -15.57 13.74
N LEU A 161 -0.74 -14.26 13.57
CA LEU A 161 -2.04 -13.67 13.26
C LEU A 161 -2.62 -14.19 11.94
N ILE A 162 -1.83 -14.20 10.88
CA ILE A 162 -2.24 -14.71 9.56
C ILE A 162 -2.66 -16.18 9.69
N ARG A 163 -1.85 -17.00 10.35
CA ARG A 163 -2.11 -18.41 10.51
C ARG A 163 -3.42 -18.67 11.28
N ASN A 164 -3.60 -17.98 12.41
CA ASN A 164 -4.77 -18.18 13.24
C ASN A 164 -6.06 -17.76 12.49
N ILE A 165 -6.03 -16.62 11.81
CA ILE A 165 -7.19 -16.16 11.02
C ILE A 165 -7.47 -17.07 9.83
N ALA A 166 -6.44 -17.55 9.15
CA ALA A 166 -6.61 -18.46 8.01
C ALA A 166 -7.23 -19.81 8.44
N ILE A 167 -6.81 -20.33 9.60
CA ILE A 167 -7.26 -21.64 10.10
C ILE A 167 -8.63 -21.54 10.80
N GLU A 168 -8.77 -20.60 11.75
CA GLU A 168 -9.95 -20.56 12.64
C GLU A 168 -11.12 -19.78 12.03
N HIS A 169 -10.84 -18.73 11.24
CA HIS A 169 -11.88 -17.86 10.69
C HIS A 169 -12.12 -18.04 9.19
N SER A 170 -11.36 -18.92 8.52
CA SER A 170 -11.40 -19.08 7.04
C SER A 170 -11.27 -17.73 6.30
N GLY A 171 -10.63 -16.76 6.94
CA GLY A 171 -10.45 -15.42 6.44
C GLY A 171 -9.32 -15.33 5.42
N TYR A 172 -9.37 -14.29 4.61
CA TYR A 172 -8.28 -13.96 3.70
C TYR A 172 -7.42 -12.85 4.28
N SER A 173 -6.16 -12.86 3.90
CA SER A 173 -5.21 -11.84 4.33
C SER A 173 -4.56 -11.19 3.11
N VAL A 174 -4.25 -9.91 3.24
CA VAL A 174 -3.46 -9.18 2.25
C VAL A 174 -2.26 -8.56 2.96
N PHE A 175 -1.08 -8.82 2.45
CA PHE A 175 0.15 -8.26 2.97
C PHE A 175 0.73 -7.24 1.98
N ALA A 176 0.89 -6.00 2.42
CA ALA A 176 1.52 -4.92 1.67
C ALA A 176 2.90 -4.61 2.28
N GLY A 177 3.95 -5.07 1.62
CA GLY A 177 5.34 -4.78 1.97
C GLY A 177 5.78 -3.44 1.41
N VAL A 178 5.84 -2.42 2.25
CA VAL A 178 6.17 -1.05 1.87
C VAL A 178 7.62 -0.74 2.17
N GLY A 179 8.46 -0.70 1.16
CA GLY A 179 9.88 -0.42 1.31
C GLY A 179 10.65 -1.49 2.08
N GLU A 180 10.15 -2.73 2.11
CA GLU A 180 10.83 -3.84 2.76
C GLU A 180 12.05 -4.32 1.97
N ARG A 181 12.96 -4.99 2.67
CA ARG A 181 14.11 -5.62 2.02
C ARG A 181 13.66 -6.84 1.23
N THR A 182 14.18 -7.00 0.01
CA THR A 182 13.88 -8.15 -0.85
C THR A 182 14.07 -9.49 -0.14
N ARG A 183 15.13 -9.60 0.68
CA ARG A 183 15.40 -10.82 1.44
C ARG A 183 14.31 -11.11 2.48
N GLU A 184 13.88 -10.09 3.24
CA GLU A 184 12.85 -10.25 4.28
C GLU A 184 11.50 -10.63 3.65
N GLY A 185 11.16 -10.04 2.49
CA GLY A 185 9.97 -10.42 1.73
C GLY A 185 10.02 -11.85 1.20
N ASN A 186 11.18 -12.30 0.74
CA ASN A 186 11.39 -13.68 0.28
C ASN A 186 11.34 -14.69 1.44
N ASP A 187 11.99 -14.38 2.56
CA ASP A 187 11.94 -15.20 3.77
C ASP A 187 10.48 -15.37 4.24
N PHE A 188 9.72 -14.26 4.27
CA PHE A 188 8.30 -14.26 4.65
C PHE A 188 7.42 -15.11 3.72
N TYR A 189 7.66 -15.06 2.41
CA TYR A 189 6.98 -15.93 1.44
C TYR A 189 7.23 -17.42 1.72
N HIS A 190 8.49 -17.79 1.98
CA HIS A 190 8.83 -19.18 2.29
C HIS A 190 8.26 -19.65 3.61
N GLU A 191 8.29 -18.82 4.65
CA GLU A 191 7.67 -19.11 5.95
C GLU A 191 6.16 -19.35 5.81
N MET A 192 5.44 -18.55 5.02
CA MET A 192 4.02 -18.77 4.75
C MET A 192 3.76 -20.07 3.99
N LYS A 193 4.64 -20.41 3.08
CA LYS A 193 4.54 -21.66 2.32
C LYS A 193 4.77 -22.87 3.23
N GLU A 194 5.75 -22.83 4.13
CA GLU A 194 6.02 -23.86 5.11
C GLU A 194 4.90 -23.99 6.15
N ALA A 195 4.27 -22.88 6.51
CA ALA A 195 3.12 -22.86 7.41
C ALA A 195 1.79 -23.29 6.75
N GLU A 196 1.79 -23.60 5.45
CA GLU A 196 0.61 -23.99 4.65
C GLU A 196 -0.55 -22.97 4.69
N VAL A 197 -0.22 -21.68 4.77
CA VAL A 197 -1.22 -20.60 4.78
C VAL A 197 -1.13 -19.67 3.56
N LEU A 198 -0.17 -19.90 2.68
CA LEU A 198 0.08 -19.04 1.52
C LEU A 198 -1.13 -18.91 0.60
N ASP A 199 -1.93 -19.98 0.44
CA ASP A 199 -3.15 -20.02 -0.37
C ASP A 199 -4.29 -19.12 0.15
N LYS A 200 -4.15 -18.54 1.33
CA LYS A 200 -5.08 -17.61 1.95
C LYS A 200 -4.59 -16.16 1.95
N VAL A 201 -3.42 -15.90 1.40
CA VAL A 201 -2.76 -14.60 1.48
C VAL A 201 -2.40 -14.08 0.10
N ALA A 202 -2.72 -12.82 -0.18
CA ALA A 202 -2.18 -12.08 -1.32
C ALA A 202 -1.02 -11.22 -0.86
N LEU A 203 0.13 -11.31 -1.53
CA LEU A 203 1.34 -10.57 -1.20
C LEU A 203 1.62 -9.49 -2.25
N VAL A 204 1.80 -8.25 -1.82
CA VAL A 204 2.13 -7.13 -2.71
C VAL A 204 3.36 -6.42 -2.17
N TYR A 205 4.39 -6.28 -2.98
CA TYR A 205 5.65 -5.65 -2.57
C TYR A 205 5.98 -4.40 -3.38
N GLY A 206 6.34 -3.33 -2.68
CA GLY A 206 7.08 -2.18 -3.20
C GLY A 206 8.38 -2.08 -2.41
N GLN A 207 9.43 -2.70 -2.92
CA GLN A 207 10.66 -2.96 -2.17
C GLN A 207 11.51 -1.71 -1.97
N MET A 208 12.49 -1.79 -1.05
CA MET A 208 13.36 -0.68 -0.67
C MET A 208 14.20 -0.12 -1.85
N ASN A 209 14.55 -0.96 -2.81
CA ASN A 209 15.33 -0.60 -3.99
C ASN A 209 14.47 -0.04 -5.14
N GLU A 210 13.15 -0.07 -5.00
CA GLU A 210 12.24 0.47 -6.01
C GLU A 210 12.05 1.99 -5.88
N PRO A 211 11.66 2.67 -6.98
CA PRO A 211 11.37 4.09 -6.96
C PRO A 211 10.33 4.51 -5.90
N PRO A 212 10.35 5.76 -5.44
CA PRO A 212 9.44 6.21 -4.40
C PRO A 212 7.97 6.13 -4.83
N GLY A 213 7.66 6.21 -6.12
CA GLY A 213 6.30 5.98 -6.64
C GLY A 213 5.76 4.60 -6.28
N ASN A 214 6.56 3.55 -6.44
CA ASN A 214 6.19 2.18 -6.11
C ASN A 214 5.89 2.03 -4.61
N ARG A 215 6.80 2.52 -3.76
CA ARG A 215 6.65 2.47 -2.30
C ARG A 215 5.44 3.28 -1.79
N LEU A 216 5.08 4.36 -2.49
CA LEU A 216 3.92 5.19 -2.14
C LEU A 216 2.59 4.54 -2.56
N ARG A 217 2.57 3.71 -3.59
CA ARG A 217 1.33 3.14 -4.14
C ARG A 217 1.06 1.70 -3.71
N VAL A 218 2.07 0.95 -3.29
CA VAL A 218 1.91 -0.47 -2.94
C VAL A 218 0.88 -0.71 -1.83
N ALA A 219 0.80 0.16 -0.82
CA ALA A 219 -0.21 0.06 0.23
C ALA A 219 -1.64 0.22 -0.33
N LEU A 220 -1.83 1.12 -1.32
CA LEU A 220 -3.12 1.29 -2.00
C LEU A 220 -3.47 0.08 -2.87
N THR A 221 -2.48 -0.54 -3.50
CA THR A 221 -2.66 -1.78 -4.27
C THR A 221 -3.16 -2.91 -3.36
N GLY A 222 -2.48 -3.16 -2.25
CA GLY A 222 -2.91 -4.16 -1.26
C GLY A 222 -4.29 -3.86 -0.70
N LEU A 223 -4.55 -2.60 -0.35
CA LEU A 223 -5.86 -2.19 0.17
C LEU A 223 -6.98 -2.43 -0.85
N THR A 224 -6.73 -2.19 -2.14
CA THR A 224 -7.73 -2.43 -3.19
C THR A 224 -8.07 -3.92 -3.31
N MET A 225 -7.10 -4.82 -3.13
CA MET A 225 -7.35 -6.26 -3.07
C MET A 225 -8.15 -6.65 -1.82
N ALA A 226 -7.83 -6.07 -0.67
CA ALA A 226 -8.55 -6.31 0.57
C ALA A 226 -10.01 -5.81 0.50
N GLU A 227 -10.24 -4.67 -0.15
CA GLU A 227 -11.59 -4.14 -0.35
C GLU A 227 -12.48 -5.04 -1.19
N GLU A 228 -11.94 -5.71 -2.20
CA GLU A 228 -12.72 -6.66 -3.00
C GLU A 228 -13.21 -7.82 -2.14
N PHE A 229 -12.35 -8.44 -1.34
CA PHE A 229 -12.75 -9.52 -0.44
C PHE A 229 -13.77 -9.06 0.61
N ARG A 230 -13.61 -7.84 1.15
CA ARG A 230 -14.61 -7.24 2.06
C ARG A 230 -15.96 -7.07 1.37
N ASP A 231 -15.95 -6.53 0.15
CA ASP A 231 -17.16 -6.25 -0.62
C ASP A 231 -17.88 -7.56 -1.03
N GLU A 232 -17.15 -8.69 -1.12
CA GLU A 232 -17.67 -10.06 -1.26
C GLU A 232 -18.25 -10.65 0.06
N GLY A 233 -18.21 -9.91 1.17
CA GLY A 233 -18.78 -10.33 2.44
C GLY A 233 -17.83 -11.08 3.35
N ARG A 234 -16.52 -10.90 3.20
CA ARG A 234 -15.51 -11.58 4.01
C ARG A 234 -14.91 -10.66 5.07
N ASP A 235 -14.44 -11.26 6.14
CA ASP A 235 -13.56 -10.61 7.11
C ASP A 235 -12.12 -10.77 6.63
N VAL A 236 -11.46 -9.63 6.39
CA VAL A 236 -10.13 -9.57 5.79
C VAL A 236 -9.13 -9.00 6.77
N LEU A 237 -7.97 -9.62 6.88
CA LEU A 237 -6.82 -9.00 7.53
C LEU A 237 -5.95 -8.29 6.51
N MET A 238 -5.61 -7.05 6.80
CA MET A 238 -4.65 -6.28 6.02
C MET A 238 -3.41 -5.98 6.85
N PHE A 239 -2.26 -6.36 6.34
CA PHE A 239 -0.97 -6.06 6.94
C PHE A 239 -0.24 -5.02 6.11
N ILE A 240 0.29 -3.98 6.76
CA ILE A 240 1.12 -2.95 6.13
C ILE A 240 2.45 -2.91 6.86
N ASP A 241 3.51 -3.34 6.22
CA ASP A 241 4.86 -3.29 6.76
C ASP A 241 5.78 -2.57 5.77
N ASN A 242 6.15 -1.34 5.98
CA ASN A 242 6.02 -0.50 7.14
C ASN A 242 5.34 0.83 6.78
N ILE A 243 4.35 1.30 7.56
CA ILE A 243 3.60 2.53 7.27
C ILE A 243 4.50 3.79 7.31
N TYR A 244 5.56 3.79 8.12
CA TYR A 244 6.54 4.87 8.13
C TYR A 244 7.23 5.04 6.76
N ARG A 245 7.54 3.96 6.07
CA ARG A 245 8.15 4.01 4.74
C ARG A 245 7.20 4.51 3.66
N TYR A 246 5.89 4.31 3.85
CA TYR A 246 4.86 4.96 3.04
C TYR A 246 4.95 6.49 3.17
N THR A 247 5.07 7.03 4.38
CA THR A 247 5.22 8.47 4.59
C THR A 247 6.53 9.02 4.04
N LEU A 248 7.64 8.28 4.18
CA LEU A 248 8.92 8.66 3.59
C LEU A 248 8.87 8.72 2.05
N ALA A 249 8.24 7.72 1.41
CA ALA A 249 8.05 7.74 -0.03
C ALA A 249 7.23 8.95 -0.48
N GLY A 250 6.20 9.34 0.29
CA GLY A 250 5.43 10.56 0.06
C GLY A 250 6.29 11.82 0.19
N THR A 251 7.20 11.87 1.16
CA THR A 251 8.16 12.99 1.33
C THR A 251 9.10 13.09 0.13
N GLU A 252 9.67 11.97 -0.33
CA GLU A 252 10.54 11.92 -1.50
C GLU A 252 9.81 12.40 -2.77
N VAL A 253 8.60 11.90 -3.01
CA VAL A 253 7.76 12.33 -4.15
C VAL A 253 7.44 13.82 -4.04
N SER A 254 7.03 14.30 -2.88
CA SER A 254 6.69 15.71 -2.66
C SER A 254 7.88 16.64 -2.95
N ALA A 255 9.08 16.26 -2.52
CA ALA A 255 10.30 17.00 -2.81
C ALA A 255 10.60 17.05 -4.31
N LEU A 256 10.47 15.91 -5.00
CA LEU A 256 10.66 15.84 -6.45
C LEU A 256 9.60 16.64 -7.24
N LEU A 257 8.38 16.73 -6.70
CA LEU A 257 7.32 17.59 -7.28
C LEU A 257 7.53 19.09 -6.99
N GLY A 258 8.56 19.45 -6.22
CA GLY A 258 8.88 20.85 -5.89
C GLY A 258 7.93 21.47 -4.86
N ARG A 259 7.25 20.65 -4.04
CA ARG A 259 6.38 21.17 -2.97
C ARG A 259 7.21 21.65 -1.79
N MET A 260 6.80 22.77 -1.19
CA MET A 260 7.47 23.30 0.00
C MET A 260 7.27 22.33 1.18
N PRO A 261 8.34 21.88 1.88
CA PRO A 261 8.21 20.97 3.00
C PRO A 261 7.51 21.64 4.19
N SER A 262 6.82 20.83 4.98
CA SER A 262 6.22 21.21 6.26
C SER A 262 7.20 20.96 7.42
N ALA A 263 6.68 20.89 8.64
CA ALA A 263 7.49 20.64 9.84
C ALA A 263 8.37 19.39 9.70
N VAL A 264 9.59 19.46 10.18
CA VAL A 264 10.59 18.37 10.17
C VAL A 264 10.93 17.85 8.77
N GLY A 265 10.55 18.59 7.72
CA GLY A 265 10.84 18.22 6.32
C GLY A 265 9.83 17.28 5.65
N TYR A 266 8.74 16.93 6.32
CA TYR A 266 7.68 16.10 5.72
C TYR A 266 6.87 16.87 4.67
N GLN A 267 6.16 16.12 3.82
CA GLN A 267 5.25 16.69 2.83
C GLN A 267 4.08 17.44 3.49
N PRO A 268 3.61 18.55 2.88
CA PRO A 268 2.44 19.28 3.41
C PRO A 268 1.14 18.47 3.33
N THR A 269 1.13 17.43 2.51
CA THR A 269 0.00 16.53 2.28
C THR A 269 0.00 15.28 3.17
N LEU A 270 0.87 15.18 4.16
CA LEU A 270 1.05 14.00 5.00
C LEU A 270 -0.28 13.50 5.61
N ALA A 271 -1.01 14.38 6.28
CA ALA A 271 -2.27 14.02 6.92
C ALA A 271 -3.35 13.62 5.90
N LEU A 272 -3.39 14.29 4.74
CA LEU A 272 -4.34 13.96 3.67
C LEU A 272 -4.02 12.58 3.06
N GLU A 273 -2.76 12.30 2.74
CA GLU A 273 -2.35 11.02 2.17
C GLU A 273 -2.60 9.87 3.14
N MET A 274 -2.29 10.07 4.42
CA MET A 274 -2.59 9.09 5.47
C MET A 274 -4.10 8.88 5.62
N GLY A 275 -4.89 9.95 5.65
CA GLY A 275 -6.34 9.86 5.74
C GLY A 275 -6.96 9.12 4.56
N LEU A 276 -6.52 9.39 3.32
CA LEU A 276 -7.00 8.69 2.13
C LEU A 276 -6.75 7.18 2.17
N LEU A 277 -5.66 6.74 2.80
CA LEU A 277 -5.39 5.32 3.02
C LEU A 277 -6.24 4.77 4.17
N GLN A 278 -6.20 5.42 5.32
CA GLN A 278 -6.77 4.90 6.58
C GLN A 278 -8.30 4.85 6.59
N GLU A 279 -8.98 5.85 5.98
CA GLU A 279 -10.45 5.90 5.96
C GLU A 279 -11.09 4.82 5.08
N ARG A 280 -10.33 4.16 4.21
CA ARG A 280 -10.78 3.02 3.43
C ARG A 280 -10.77 1.71 4.22
N ILE A 281 -9.95 1.66 5.29
CA ILE A 281 -9.83 0.51 6.19
C ILE A 281 -10.95 0.63 7.22
N THR A 282 -12.04 -0.10 7.00
CA THR A 282 -13.24 -0.01 7.85
C THR A 282 -14.14 -1.24 7.67
N THR A 283 -15.09 -1.39 8.58
CA THR A 283 -16.18 -2.36 8.47
C THR A 283 -17.33 -1.77 7.67
N THR A 284 -17.86 -2.54 6.75
CA THR A 284 -19.07 -2.24 5.99
C THR A 284 -20.19 -3.19 6.37
N LYS A 285 -21.39 -2.96 5.85
CA LYS A 285 -22.53 -3.88 6.03
C LYS A 285 -22.30 -5.28 5.44
N THR A 286 -21.35 -5.42 4.54
CA THR A 286 -21.03 -6.69 3.86
C THR A 286 -19.89 -7.45 4.54
N GLY A 287 -18.81 -6.79 4.91
CA GLY A 287 -17.63 -7.42 5.49
C GLY A 287 -16.73 -6.42 6.20
N SER A 288 -15.59 -6.87 6.70
CA SER A 288 -14.65 -6.03 7.45
C SER A 288 -13.23 -6.11 6.92
N ILE A 289 -12.46 -5.00 7.09
CA ILE A 289 -11.02 -5.00 6.94
C ILE A 289 -10.43 -4.60 8.29
N THR A 290 -9.77 -5.53 8.95
CA THR A 290 -8.98 -5.25 10.15
C THR A 290 -7.51 -5.10 9.76
N SER A 291 -6.86 -4.01 10.13
CA SER A 291 -5.47 -3.79 9.74
C SER A 291 -4.49 -3.87 10.89
N PHE A 292 -3.35 -4.49 10.61
CA PHE A 292 -2.17 -4.48 11.45
C PHE A 292 -1.06 -3.72 10.70
N GLN A 293 -0.63 -2.62 11.27
CA GLN A 293 0.32 -1.72 10.65
C GLN A 293 1.60 -1.65 11.47
N ALA A 294 2.70 -2.12 10.89
CA ALA A 294 3.99 -1.94 11.51
C ALA A 294 4.41 -0.48 11.40
N VAL A 295 4.74 0.12 12.53
CA VAL A 295 5.16 1.52 12.61
C VAL A 295 6.57 1.59 13.17
N TYR A 296 7.49 2.13 12.37
CA TYR A 296 8.80 2.50 12.85
C TYR A 296 8.75 3.91 13.42
N VAL A 297 9.33 4.08 14.61
CA VAL A 297 9.40 5.38 15.28
C VAL A 297 10.83 5.91 15.17
N PRO A 298 11.07 6.98 14.42
CA PRO A 298 12.41 7.55 14.30
C PRO A 298 12.93 8.03 15.64
N ALA A 299 14.14 7.63 16.00
CA ALA A 299 14.82 8.00 17.26
C ALA A 299 13.97 7.77 18.54
N ASP A 300 13.00 6.82 18.48
CA ASP A 300 12.02 6.57 19.53
C ASP A 300 11.17 7.80 19.92
N ASP A 301 11.08 8.79 19.03
CA ASP A 301 10.29 10.00 19.21
C ASP A 301 8.87 9.84 18.68
N LEU A 302 7.93 9.59 19.57
CA LEU A 302 6.50 9.47 19.26
C LEU A 302 5.86 10.80 18.82
N THR A 303 6.55 11.93 19.01
CA THR A 303 6.06 13.26 18.61
C THR A 303 6.44 13.62 17.19
N ASP A 304 7.27 12.80 16.52
CA ASP A 304 7.56 12.96 15.10
C ASP A 304 6.25 12.98 14.27
N PRO A 305 6.12 13.90 13.29
CA PRO A 305 4.87 14.05 12.52
C PRO A 305 4.34 12.78 11.87
N SER A 306 5.20 11.86 11.45
CA SER A 306 4.75 10.63 10.79
C SER A 306 4.08 9.66 11.77
N PRO A 307 4.72 9.19 12.86
CA PRO A 307 4.03 8.37 13.85
C PRO A 307 2.84 9.11 14.49
N ALA A 308 2.96 10.39 14.81
CA ALA A 308 1.87 11.16 15.43
C ALA A 308 0.61 11.19 14.53
N THR A 309 0.77 11.42 13.21
CA THR A 309 -0.34 11.38 12.26
C THR A 309 -0.91 9.96 12.14
N THR A 310 -0.07 8.95 12.14
CA THR A 310 -0.51 7.55 12.10
C THR A 310 -1.32 7.18 13.34
N PHE A 311 -0.85 7.56 14.54
CA PHE A 311 -1.56 7.33 15.80
C PHE A 311 -2.97 7.89 15.82
N ALA A 312 -3.20 9.04 15.19
CA ALA A 312 -4.52 9.66 15.15
C ALA A 312 -5.59 8.80 14.44
N HIS A 313 -5.17 7.84 13.63
CA HIS A 313 -6.06 6.93 12.89
C HIS A 313 -6.16 5.53 13.51
N LEU A 314 -5.34 5.20 14.51
CA LEU A 314 -5.31 3.86 15.10
C LEU A 314 -6.32 3.71 16.23
N ASP A 315 -6.99 2.57 16.27
CA ASP A 315 -7.93 2.19 17.34
C ASP A 315 -7.22 1.50 18.50
N ALA A 316 -6.12 0.80 18.22
CA ALA A 316 -5.31 0.13 19.24
C ALA A 316 -3.82 0.19 18.89
N THR A 317 -2.97 0.19 19.91
CA THR A 317 -1.51 0.23 19.74
C THR A 317 -0.83 -0.82 20.61
N LEU A 318 0.04 -1.60 19.98
CA LEU A 318 0.88 -2.58 20.65
C LEU A 318 2.35 -2.18 20.51
N VAL A 319 3.02 -1.96 21.63
CA VAL A 319 4.46 -1.68 21.64
C VAL A 319 5.21 -2.98 21.93
N GLN A 320 5.97 -3.45 20.95
CA GLN A 320 6.83 -4.61 21.11
C GLN A 320 8.23 -4.17 21.51
N ILE A 321 8.63 -4.55 22.73
CA ILE A 321 9.98 -4.38 23.25
C ILE A 321 10.74 -5.70 23.15
N GLY A 322 12.02 -5.63 22.78
CA GLY A 322 12.87 -6.81 22.67
C GLY A 322 13.09 -7.52 24.02
N ARG A 323 13.69 -8.70 23.96
CA ARG A 323 14.11 -9.40 25.18
C ARG A 323 14.99 -8.49 26.04
N ALA A 324 14.62 -8.30 27.28
CA ALA A 324 15.57 -7.80 28.26
C ALA A 324 16.70 -8.85 28.36
N HIS A 325 17.91 -8.46 28.04
CA HIS A 325 19.07 -9.24 28.41
C HIS A 325 19.19 -9.15 29.93
N VAL A 326 18.83 -10.23 30.61
CA VAL A 326 19.13 -10.44 32.03
C VAL A 326 20.56 -10.95 32.13
#